data_b7ebe28aafd8f47407c05d590ec2da88
#
_entry.id   b7ebe28aafd8f47407c05d590ec2da88
#
_cell.length_a   1.000
_cell.length_b   1.000
_cell.length_c   1.000
_cell.angle_alpha   90.00
_cell.angle_beta   90.00
_cell.angle_gamma   90.00
#
_symmetry.space_group_name_H-M   'P 1'
#
loop_
_entity.id
_entity.type
_entity.pdbx_description
1 polymer ?
#
loop_
_entity_poly.entity_id
_entity_poly.type
_entity_poly.pdbx_seq_one_letter_code
_entity_poly.pdbx_strand_id
1 'polypeptide(L)'
;AGGYEHVELAGFYWIREIVTRPQDTEYSYHLTRSDIMLPHIADYLHGLNCSLDWIPYYGSRGYDAWRSFGFDQVYLQPNYYWKPQNDMDDVFRRIGELGVGLELEFEPTLLAGREGSEAFRERFRAYMRHAKETGVYGSRPIAYYHGTNGFYDLWASPDAEDRELFHELCRFIVGNPLRGERAE
;
A
#
# COMPACT_ATOMS: atom_id res chain seq x y z
N ALA A 1 -17.10 13.20 -19.25
CA ALA A 1 -15.75 13.66 -18.90
C ALA A 1 -15.77 15.19 -18.81
N GLY A 2 -15.24 15.76 -17.71
CA GLY A 2 -15.39 17.17 -17.38
C GLY A 2 -14.49 18.14 -18.16
N GLY A 3 -13.89 17.74 -19.28
CA GLY A 3 -13.12 18.63 -20.16
C GLY A 3 -11.93 19.35 -19.49
N TYR A 4 -11.30 18.73 -18.51
CA TYR A 4 -10.10 19.26 -17.89
C TYR A 4 -8.89 19.07 -18.81
N GLU A 5 -8.12 20.13 -19.04
CA GLU A 5 -6.98 20.12 -19.98
C GLU A 5 -5.77 19.33 -19.40
N HIS A 6 -5.63 19.29 -18.06
CA HIS A 6 -4.45 18.72 -17.39
C HIS A 6 -4.80 17.64 -16.36
N VAL A 7 -6.06 17.17 -16.35
CA VAL A 7 -6.52 16.13 -15.42
C VAL A 7 -7.30 15.07 -16.17
N GLU A 8 -6.88 13.83 -16.03
CA GLU A 8 -7.53 12.64 -16.57
C GLU A 8 -7.96 11.70 -15.45
N LEU A 9 -9.14 11.08 -15.57
CA LEU A 9 -9.56 10.02 -14.69
C LEU A 9 -8.89 8.71 -15.14
N ALA A 10 -7.89 8.27 -14.39
CA ALA A 10 -7.11 7.07 -14.70
C ALA A 10 -7.77 5.79 -14.19
N GLY A 11 -8.43 5.83 -13.02
CA GLY A 11 -9.00 4.63 -12.43
C GLY A 11 -9.70 4.87 -11.10
N PHE A 12 -10.03 3.77 -10.45
CA PHE A 12 -10.73 3.72 -9.17
C PHE A 12 -9.99 2.84 -8.17
N TYR A 13 -10.00 3.25 -6.92
CA TYR A 13 -9.45 2.49 -5.81
C TYR A 13 -10.55 1.77 -5.03
N TRP A 14 -10.41 0.45 -4.85
CA TRP A 14 -11.27 -0.35 -4.00
C TRP A 14 -10.85 -0.23 -2.54
N ILE A 15 -11.63 0.50 -1.74
CA ILE A 15 -11.26 0.90 -0.38
C ILE A 15 -11.28 -0.24 0.65
N ARG A 16 -11.98 -1.34 0.39
CA ARG A 16 -12.01 -2.47 1.34
C ARG A 16 -10.78 -3.34 1.18
N GLU A 17 -10.06 -3.58 2.25
CA GLU A 17 -8.80 -4.33 2.27
C GLU A 17 -8.98 -5.85 2.21
N ILE A 18 -10.23 -6.34 2.15
CA ILE A 18 -10.59 -7.76 2.06
C ILE A 18 -11.62 -8.00 0.96
N VAL A 19 -11.58 -9.21 0.38
CA VAL A 19 -12.64 -9.71 -0.51
C VAL A 19 -13.53 -10.66 0.27
N THR A 20 -14.84 -10.37 0.33
CA THR A 20 -15.83 -11.17 1.04
C THR A 20 -16.38 -12.31 0.18
N ARG A 21 -16.50 -13.52 0.76
CA ARG A 21 -17.00 -14.75 0.15
C ARG A 21 -18.20 -15.30 0.95
N PRO A 22 -19.00 -16.24 0.44
CA PRO A 22 -20.17 -16.79 1.15
C PRO A 22 -19.87 -17.43 2.49
N GLN A 23 -18.66 -17.99 2.65
CA GLN A 23 -18.22 -18.70 3.85
C GLN A 23 -17.81 -17.77 4.99
N ASP A 24 -17.79 -16.46 4.75
CA ASP A 24 -17.33 -15.46 5.70
C ASP A 24 -18.43 -15.12 6.71
N THR A 25 -18.73 -16.04 7.62
CA THR A 25 -19.78 -15.89 8.63
C THR A 25 -19.44 -14.87 9.71
N GLU A 26 -18.18 -14.55 9.89
CA GLU A 26 -17.67 -13.61 10.90
C GLU A 26 -18.08 -12.15 10.64
N TYR A 27 -18.50 -11.85 9.40
CA TYR A 27 -18.92 -10.52 8.96
C TYR A 27 -20.36 -10.53 8.43
N SER A 28 -21.27 -11.16 9.18
CA SER A 28 -22.66 -11.45 8.77
C SER A 28 -23.50 -10.22 8.36
N TYR A 29 -23.15 -9.02 8.75
CA TYR A 29 -23.83 -7.80 8.29
C TYR A 29 -23.25 -7.21 6.99
N HIS A 30 -22.26 -7.84 6.42
CA HIS A 30 -21.70 -7.45 5.13
C HIS A 30 -21.97 -8.52 4.09
N LEU A 31 -23.23 -8.70 3.79
CA LEU A 31 -23.74 -9.62 2.75
C LEU A 31 -23.29 -9.27 1.32
N THR A 32 -22.36 -8.35 1.18
CA THR A 32 -21.79 -8.01 -0.13
C THR A 32 -20.82 -9.12 -0.55
N ARG A 33 -21.27 -9.91 -1.51
CA ARG A 33 -20.48 -10.89 -2.25
C ARG A 33 -19.48 -10.14 -3.15
N SER A 34 -18.44 -9.52 -2.56
CA SER A 34 -17.46 -8.78 -3.34
C SER A 34 -16.64 -9.68 -4.27
N ASP A 35 -16.51 -10.96 -3.93
CA ASP A 35 -15.91 -11.97 -4.80
C ASP A 35 -16.61 -12.13 -6.17
N ILE A 36 -17.94 -11.94 -6.22
CA ILE A 36 -18.71 -11.96 -7.47
C ILE A 36 -18.81 -10.56 -8.09
N MET A 37 -18.97 -9.56 -7.27
CA MET A 37 -19.22 -8.19 -7.73
C MET A 37 -17.99 -7.56 -8.41
N LEU A 38 -16.80 -7.80 -7.85
CA LEU A 38 -15.55 -7.18 -8.32
C LEU A 38 -15.23 -7.46 -9.78
N PRO A 39 -15.33 -8.71 -10.31
CA PRO A 39 -15.09 -8.94 -11.73
C PRO A 39 -16.02 -8.13 -12.64
N HIS A 40 -17.30 -7.98 -12.28
CA HIS A 40 -18.24 -7.16 -13.05
C HIS A 40 -17.93 -5.66 -12.99
N ILE A 41 -17.46 -5.18 -11.82
CA ILE A 41 -17.00 -3.79 -11.70
C ILE A 41 -15.77 -3.57 -12.56
N ALA A 42 -14.81 -4.49 -12.52
CA ALA A 42 -13.60 -4.42 -13.33
C ALA A 42 -13.95 -4.38 -14.83
N ASP A 43 -14.76 -5.31 -15.32
CA ASP A 43 -15.20 -5.33 -16.71
C ASP A 43 -15.87 -4.01 -17.13
N TYR A 44 -16.71 -3.44 -16.28
CA TYR A 44 -17.36 -2.15 -16.54
C TYR A 44 -16.34 -1.02 -16.62
N LEU A 45 -15.38 -0.94 -15.67
CA LEU A 45 -14.36 0.10 -15.64
C LEU A 45 -13.38 -0.02 -16.82
N HIS A 46 -12.98 -1.24 -17.18
CA HIS A 46 -12.15 -1.50 -18.36
C HIS A 46 -12.85 -1.06 -19.65
N GLY A 47 -14.17 -1.25 -19.72
CA GLY A 47 -14.99 -0.70 -20.84
C GLY A 47 -14.99 0.83 -20.93
N LEU A 48 -14.64 1.52 -19.83
CA LEU A 48 -14.46 2.98 -19.77
C LEU A 48 -12.99 3.41 -19.87
N ASN A 49 -12.08 2.48 -20.10
CA ASN A 49 -10.63 2.69 -20.13
C ASN A 49 -10.09 3.22 -18.76
N CYS A 50 -10.66 2.74 -17.65
CA CYS A 50 -10.26 3.06 -16.29
C CYS A 50 -9.72 1.80 -15.60
N SER A 51 -8.67 1.97 -14.75
CA SER A 51 -8.16 0.90 -13.91
C SER A 51 -8.99 0.67 -12.65
N LEU A 52 -8.85 -0.53 -12.06
CA LEU A 52 -9.34 -0.86 -10.73
C LEU A 52 -8.17 -1.28 -9.86
N ASP A 53 -7.84 -0.48 -8.85
CA ASP A 53 -6.69 -0.66 -7.99
C ASP A 53 -7.09 -1.10 -6.57
N TRP A 54 -6.19 -1.81 -5.87
CA TRP A 54 -6.49 -2.35 -4.55
C TRP A 54 -5.26 -2.34 -3.62
N ILE A 55 -5.51 -2.11 -2.33
CA ILE A 55 -4.49 -2.12 -1.28
C ILE A 55 -4.93 -3.06 -0.15
N PRO A 56 -4.69 -4.37 -0.28
CA PRO A 56 -4.95 -5.35 0.77
C PRO A 56 -3.80 -5.42 1.78
N TYR A 57 -4.09 -5.84 3.02
CA TYR A 57 -3.02 -6.18 3.96
C TYR A 57 -2.57 -7.64 3.80
N TYR A 58 -1.33 -7.92 4.19
CA TYR A 58 -0.75 -9.27 4.17
C TYR A 58 -1.59 -10.25 5.00
N GLY A 59 -1.98 -11.35 4.37
CA GLY A 59 -2.88 -12.36 4.95
C GLY A 59 -4.36 -11.97 4.94
N SER A 60 -4.75 -10.86 4.30
CA SER A 60 -6.16 -10.52 4.09
C SER A 60 -6.82 -11.50 3.11
N ARG A 61 -8.14 -11.62 3.20
CA ARG A 61 -8.86 -12.53 2.29
C ARG A 61 -8.81 -12.04 0.85
N GLY A 62 -8.38 -12.92 -0.05
CA GLY A 62 -8.37 -12.69 -1.48
C GLY A 62 -7.10 -12.03 -2.01
N TYR A 63 -6.18 -11.57 -1.14
CA TYR A 63 -4.97 -10.88 -1.59
C TYR A 63 -4.12 -11.70 -2.56
N ASP A 64 -4.12 -13.02 -2.39
CA ASP A 64 -3.38 -13.98 -3.23
C ASP A 64 -4.08 -14.32 -4.56
N ALA A 65 -5.37 -14.02 -4.66
CA ALA A 65 -6.19 -14.27 -5.85
C ALA A 65 -6.61 -12.97 -6.57
N TRP A 66 -5.91 -11.88 -6.35
CA TRP A 66 -6.27 -10.54 -6.80
C TRP A 66 -6.59 -10.43 -8.29
N ARG A 67 -5.85 -11.17 -9.14
CA ARG A 67 -6.09 -11.17 -10.59
C ARG A 67 -7.46 -11.73 -10.98
N SER A 68 -7.98 -12.71 -10.21
CA SER A 68 -9.31 -13.28 -10.48
C SER A 68 -10.46 -12.33 -10.19
N PHE A 69 -10.20 -11.24 -9.50
CA PHE A 69 -11.16 -10.18 -9.21
C PHE A 69 -11.10 -9.00 -10.19
N GLY A 70 -10.16 -9.04 -11.15
CA GLY A 70 -10.03 -8.02 -12.19
C GLY A 70 -9.28 -6.77 -11.76
N PHE A 71 -8.52 -6.82 -10.66
CA PHE A 71 -7.66 -5.70 -10.28
C PHE A 71 -6.46 -5.55 -11.24
N ASP A 72 -6.16 -4.33 -11.62
CA ASP A 72 -5.05 -3.98 -12.51
C ASP A 72 -3.76 -3.72 -11.72
N GLN A 73 -3.89 -3.02 -10.60
CA GLN A 73 -2.77 -2.69 -9.72
C GLN A 73 -3.10 -3.04 -8.28
N VAL A 74 -2.18 -3.72 -7.62
CA VAL A 74 -2.33 -4.07 -6.21
C VAL A 74 -1.07 -3.70 -5.45
N TYR A 75 -1.23 -3.07 -4.27
CA TYR A 75 -0.14 -2.76 -3.36
C TYR A 75 -0.38 -3.50 -2.05
N LEU A 76 0.52 -4.39 -1.67
CA LEU A 76 0.38 -5.17 -0.44
C LEU A 76 0.89 -4.37 0.76
N GLN A 77 0.02 -4.20 1.77
CA GLN A 77 0.41 -3.65 3.07
C GLN A 77 1.06 -4.75 3.91
N PRO A 78 2.30 -4.60 4.39
CA PRO A 78 2.91 -5.54 5.31
C PRO A 78 2.18 -5.66 6.66
N ASN A 79 1.43 -4.63 7.07
CA ASN A 79 0.67 -4.58 8.32
C ASN A 79 1.55 -4.77 9.58
N TYR A 80 2.84 -4.40 9.49
CA TYR A 80 3.84 -4.72 10.50
C TYR A 80 3.73 -3.84 11.76
N TYR A 81 3.11 -2.67 11.67
CA TYR A 81 2.84 -1.84 12.84
C TYR A 81 1.90 -2.51 13.83
N TRP A 82 0.83 -3.14 13.32
CA TRP A 82 -0.23 -3.76 14.13
C TRP A 82 -0.03 -5.25 14.32
N LYS A 83 0.74 -5.89 13.44
CA LYS A 83 1.09 -7.32 13.51
C LYS A 83 2.60 -7.52 13.45
N PRO A 84 3.34 -7.15 14.51
CA PRO A 84 4.81 -7.24 14.52
C PRO A 84 5.34 -8.68 14.48
N GLN A 85 4.45 -9.67 14.63
CA GLN A 85 4.77 -11.08 14.44
C GLN A 85 4.79 -11.52 12.96
N ASN A 86 4.36 -10.67 12.02
CA ASN A 86 4.47 -10.98 10.61
C ASN A 86 5.95 -11.16 10.23
N ASP A 87 6.23 -12.26 9.57
CA ASP A 87 7.55 -12.51 9.00
C ASP A 87 7.74 -11.61 7.76
N MET A 88 8.59 -10.60 7.90
CA MET A 88 8.83 -9.62 6.84
C MET A 88 9.48 -10.27 5.61
N ASP A 89 10.31 -11.30 5.77
CA ASP A 89 10.89 -12.01 4.63
C ASP A 89 9.80 -12.74 3.84
N ASP A 90 8.82 -13.34 4.52
CA ASP A 90 7.67 -13.96 3.86
C ASP A 90 6.78 -12.92 3.17
N VAL A 91 6.51 -11.78 3.82
CA VAL A 91 5.72 -10.68 3.22
C VAL A 91 6.36 -10.23 1.91
N PHE A 92 7.66 -9.91 1.92
CA PHE A 92 8.35 -9.40 0.74
C PHE A 92 8.54 -10.47 -0.34
N ARG A 93 8.74 -11.72 0.03
CA ARG A 93 8.72 -12.85 -0.90
C ARG A 93 7.36 -12.94 -1.62
N ARG A 94 6.24 -12.80 -0.87
CA ARG A 94 4.89 -12.82 -1.45
C ARG A 94 4.63 -11.65 -2.39
N ILE A 95 5.13 -10.45 -2.09
CA ILE A 95 5.08 -9.30 -3.03
C ILE A 95 5.71 -9.69 -4.37
N GLY A 96 6.88 -10.30 -4.33
CA GLY A 96 7.58 -10.79 -5.53
C GLY A 96 6.81 -11.86 -6.30
N GLU A 97 6.34 -12.92 -5.61
CA GLU A 97 5.61 -14.04 -6.20
C GLU A 97 4.28 -13.62 -6.83
N LEU A 98 3.53 -12.76 -6.15
CA LEU A 98 2.24 -12.27 -6.63
C LEU A 98 2.38 -11.21 -7.73
N GLY A 99 3.57 -10.62 -7.86
CA GLY A 99 3.83 -9.56 -8.83
C GLY A 99 3.13 -8.24 -8.49
N VAL A 100 2.87 -7.99 -7.20
CA VAL A 100 2.21 -6.78 -6.70
C VAL A 100 3.21 -5.72 -6.28
N GLY A 101 2.75 -4.49 -6.04
CA GLY A 101 3.52 -3.42 -5.42
C GLY A 101 3.56 -3.54 -3.90
N LEU A 102 4.32 -2.66 -3.28
CA LEU A 102 4.40 -2.48 -1.84
C LEU A 102 3.64 -1.22 -1.43
N GLU A 103 2.81 -1.27 -0.38
CA GLU A 103 2.44 -0.06 0.33
C GLU A 103 3.38 0.15 1.52
N LEU A 104 4.09 1.26 1.52
CA LEU A 104 4.90 1.71 2.65
C LEU A 104 3.99 2.51 3.58
N GLU A 105 3.61 1.86 4.70
CA GLU A 105 2.70 2.42 5.69
C GLU A 105 3.41 3.41 6.60
N PHE A 106 2.69 4.47 6.99
CA PHE A 106 3.09 5.41 8.03
C PHE A 106 2.09 5.37 9.18
N GLU A 107 2.60 5.34 10.41
CA GLU A 107 1.79 5.36 11.63
C GLU A 107 2.24 6.51 12.54
N PRO A 108 1.33 7.43 12.94
CA PRO A 108 1.69 8.61 13.72
C PRO A 108 2.39 8.34 15.06
N THR A 109 2.27 7.13 15.61
CA THR A 109 2.96 6.73 16.86
C THR A 109 4.48 6.83 16.73
N LEU A 110 5.04 6.79 15.51
CA LEU A 110 6.47 6.93 15.28
C LEU A 110 7.02 8.34 15.58
N LEU A 111 6.14 9.35 15.70
CA LEU A 111 6.56 10.72 16.03
C LEU A 111 7.16 10.79 17.43
N ALA A 112 8.18 11.64 17.61
CA ALA A 112 8.86 11.87 18.86
C ALA A 112 7.90 12.20 20.01
N GLY A 113 8.23 11.74 21.22
CA GLY A 113 7.44 11.96 22.42
C GLY A 113 6.18 11.10 22.56
N ARG A 114 5.87 10.25 21.57
CA ARG A 114 4.79 9.26 21.68
C ARG A 114 5.28 7.98 22.32
N GLU A 115 4.42 7.35 23.15
CA GLU A 115 4.73 6.06 23.76
C GLU A 115 4.97 5.00 22.67
N GLY A 116 6.11 4.31 22.74
CA GLY A 116 6.50 3.29 21.77
C GLY A 116 7.08 3.82 20.46
N SER A 117 7.31 5.13 20.31
CA SER A 117 7.77 5.76 19.06
C SER A 117 9.03 5.11 18.48
N GLU A 118 10.00 4.74 19.30
CA GLU A 118 11.24 4.11 18.84
C GLU A 118 10.98 2.77 18.12
N ALA A 119 10.11 1.92 18.68
CA ALA A 119 9.74 0.65 18.05
C ALA A 119 9.01 0.86 16.72
N PHE A 120 8.17 1.90 16.59
CA PHE A 120 7.50 2.24 15.36
C PHE A 120 8.44 2.82 14.31
N ARG A 121 9.42 3.64 14.70
CA ARG A 121 10.48 4.13 13.82
C ARG A 121 11.33 3.00 13.27
N GLU A 122 11.70 2.02 14.12
CA GLU A 122 12.45 0.85 13.66
C GLU A 122 11.63 0.01 12.68
N ARG A 123 10.33 -0.16 12.89
CA ARG A 123 9.44 -0.83 11.92
C ARG A 123 9.37 -0.08 10.59
N PHE A 124 9.31 1.25 10.63
CA PHE A 124 9.35 2.07 9.42
C PHE A 124 10.66 1.88 8.63
N ARG A 125 11.79 1.88 9.34
CA ARG A 125 13.10 1.58 8.73
C ARG A 125 13.17 0.15 8.20
N ALA A 126 12.53 -0.80 8.89
CA ALA A 126 12.46 -2.19 8.45
C ALA A 126 11.74 -2.33 7.09
N TYR A 127 10.65 -1.62 6.85
CA TYR A 127 10.01 -1.59 5.53
C TYR A 127 10.99 -1.19 4.43
N MET A 128 11.71 -0.07 4.62
CA MET A 128 12.65 0.44 3.62
C MET A 128 13.84 -0.50 3.42
N ARG A 129 14.33 -1.12 4.50
CA ARG A 129 15.43 -2.09 4.46
C ARG A 129 15.04 -3.35 3.70
N HIS A 130 13.94 -4.01 4.09
CA HIS A 130 13.47 -5.23 3.41
C HIS A 130 13.13 -4.98 1.94
N ALA A 131 12.56 -3.83 1.60
CA ALA A 131 12.31 -3.49 0.20
C ALA A 131 13.61 -3.51 -0.64
N LYS A 132 14.72 -3.01 -0.09
CA LYS A 132 16.04 -3.02 -0.76
C LYS A 132 16.66 -4.42 -0.80
N GLU A 133 16.67 -5.12 0.33
CA GLU A 133 17.32 -6.43 0.48
C GLU A 133 16.67 -7.51 -0.40
N THR A 134 15.35 -7.44 -0.58
CA THR A 134 14.59 -8.40 -1.39
C THR A 134 14.47 -8.02 -2.86
N GLY A 135 14.97 -6.84 -3.24
CA GLY A 135 14.88 -6.34 -4.61
C GLY A 135 13.49 -5.83 -5.03
N VAL A 136 12.53 -5.72 -4.10
CA VAL A 136 11.23 -5.05 -4.35
C VAL A 136 11.45 -3.58 -4.71
N TYR A 137 12.39 -2.93 -4.01
CA TYR A 137 12.84 -1.59 -4.35
C TYR A 137 13.49 -1.56 -5.73
N GLY A 138 12.93 -0.77 -6.64
CA GLY A 138 13.42 -0.65 -8.02
C GLY A 138 12.89 -1.72 -9.00
N SER A 139 12.11 -2.71 -8.53
CA SER A 139 11.48 -3.71 -9.41
C SER A 139 9.95 -3.72 -9.31
N ARG A 140 9.39 -3.15 -8.24
CA ARG A 140 7.94 -3.08 -8.00
C ARG A 140 7.52 -1.65 -7.65
N PRO A 141 6.32 -1.22 -8.05
CA PRO A 141 5.81 0.08 -7.65
C PRO A 141 5.61 0.15 -6.15
N ILE A 142 5.83 1.33 -5.57
CA ILE A 142 5.63 1.58 -4.14
C ILE A 142 4.61 2.69 -3.95
N ALA A 143 3.53 2.37 -3.26
CA ALA A 143 2.57 3.35 -2.75
C ALA A 143 3.02 3.81 -1.35
N TYR A 144 2.64 5.03 -0.98
CA TYR A 144 2.99 5.63 0.31
C TYR A 144 1.72 6.08 1.02
N TYR A 145 1.38 5.38 2.09
CA TYR A 145 0.30 5.78 2.98
C TYR A 145 0.85 6.67 4.08
N HIS A 146 0.33 7.89 4.23
CA HIS A 146 0.82 8.86 5.21
C HIS A 146 -0.20 9.22 6.29
N GLY A 147 -1.31 8.47 6.40
CA GLY A 147 -2.40 8.84 7.30
C GLY A 147 -3.05 10.16 6.85
N THR A 148 -3.21 11.10 7.78
CA THR A 148 -3.75 12.43 7.47
C THR A 148 -2.67 13.44 7.12
N ASN A 149 -1.64 13.60 7.97
CA ASN A 149 -0.58 14.60 7.82
C ASN A 149 0.83 14.05 8.10
N GLY A 150 1.01 12.74 8.17
CA GLY A 150 2.21 12.12 8.74
C GLY A 150 3.53 12.61 8.18
N PHE A 151 3.64 12.79 6.87
CA PHE A 151 4.89 13.29 6.28
C PHE A 151 5.12 14.77 6.57
N TYR A 152 4.03 15.57 6.63
CA TYR A 152 4.14 16.95 7.05
C TYR A 152 4.54 17.06 8.53
N ASP A 153 3.96 16.23 9.39
CA ASP A 153 4.26 16.21 10.82
C ASP A 153 5.73 15.85 11.09
N LEU A 154 6.30 14.92 10.33
CA LEU A 154 7.73 14.61 10.39
C LEU A 154 8.59 15.81 9.94
N TRP A 155 8.25 16.42 8.80
CA TRP A 155 9.00 17.54 8.24
C TRP A 155 8.95 18.78 9.13
N ALA A 156 7.77 19.11 9.69
CA ALA A 156 7.54 20.29 10.50
C ALA A 156 7.88 20.09 11.99
N SER A 157 8.27 18.87 12.38
CA SER A 157 8.55 18.54 13.79
C SER A 157 9.68 19.40 14.36
N PRO A 158 9.56 19.90 15.59
CA PRO A 158 10.67 20.51 16.30
C PRO A 158 11.76 19.50 16.68
N ASP A 159 11.43 18.21 16.71
CA ASP A 159 12.36 17.13 17.04
C ASP A 159 13.30 16.81 15.88
N ALA A 160 14.58 16.66 16.18
CA ALA A 160 15.61 16.40 15.16
C ALA A 160 15.51 14.98 14.57
N GLU A 161 15.09 14.01 15.39
CA GLU A 161 14.97 12.61 14.93
C GLU A 161 13.78 12.43 13.98
N ASP A 162 12.68 13.16 14.18
CA ASP A 162 11.55 13.17 13.26
C ASP A 162 11.97 13.71 11.90
N ARG A 163 12.67 14.85 11.88
CA ARG A 163 13.18 15.44 10.65
C ARG A 163 14.19 14.54 9.94
N GLU A 164 15.06 13.84 10.70
CA GLU A 164 15.98 12.88 10.09
C GLU A 164 15.23 11.70 9.46
N LEU A 165 14.19 11.17 10.13
CA LEU A 165 13.35 10.11 9.56
C LEU A 165 12.64 10.57 8.27
N PHE A 166 12.20 11.84 8.22
CA PHE A 166 11.69 12.43 6.99
C PHE A 166 12.74 12.45 5.87
N HIS A 167 13.97 12.83 6.19
CA HIS A 167 15.06 12.82 5.22
C HIS A 167 15.47 11.41 4.77
N GLU A 168 15.40 10.41 5.66
CA GLU A 168 15.59 9.00 5.31
C GLU A 168 14.54 8.56 4.27
N LEU A 169 13.27 8.89 4.50
CA LEU A 169 12.17 8.62 3.56
C LEU A 169 12.39 9.34 2.22
N CYS A 170 12.75 10.62 2.25
CA CYS A 170 13.04 11.38 1.01
C CYS A 170 14.18 10.73 0.21
N ARG A 171 15.27 10.31 0.86
CA ARG A 171 16.38 9.61 0.19
C ARG A 171 15.92 8.26 -0.39
N PHE A 172 15.05 7.55 0.32
CA PHE A 172 14.46 6.31 -0.17
C PHE A 172 13.62 6.56 -1.44
N ILE A 173 12.73 7.55 -1.41
CA ILE A 173 11.86 7.88 -2.56
C ILE A 173 12.68 8.34 -3.77
N VAL A 174 13.61 9.27 -3.55
CA VAL A 174 14.43 9.87 -4.64
C VAL A 174 15.36 8.85 -5.27
N GLY A 175 15.89 7.93 -4.48
CA GLY A 175 16.81 6.89 -4.94
C GLY A 175 16.15 5.69 -5.59
N ASN A 176 14.80 5.64 -5.69
CA ASN A 176 14.12 4.52 -6.35
C ASN A 176 14.31 4.59 -7.87
N PRO A 177 14.91 3.55 -8.51
CA PRO A 177 15.14 3.52 -9.95
C PRO A 177 13.88 3.67 -10.80
N LEU A 178 12.74 3.18 -10.34
CA LEU A 178 11.46 3.27 -11.06
C LEU A 178 10.87 4.69 -11.10
N ARG A 179 11.42 5.63 -10.33
CA ARG A 179 10.92 7.00 -10.28
C ARG A 179 11.09 7.76 -11.62
N GLY A 180 12.04 7.35 -12.47
CA GLY A 180 12.36 8.00 -13.72
C GLY A 180 11.56 7.52 -14.93
N GLU A 181 10.85 6.41 -14.82
CA GLU A 181 10.06 5.85 -15.91
C GLU A 181 8.66 6.50 -15.92
N ARG A 182 8.59 7.78 -16.31
CA ARG A 182 7.33 8.32 -16.83
C ARG A 182 7.15 7.73 -18.21
N ALA A 183 6.06 7.02 -18.42
CA ALA A 183 5.58 6.72 -19.77
C ALA A 183 5.49 8.05 -20.52
N GLU A 184 6.27 8.17 -21.60
CA GLU A 184 6.14 9.24 -22.59
C GLU A 184 4.81 9.10 -23.34
#